data_dd23b571f5a3603b52bdbff0a80ee9b7
#
_entry.id   dd23b571f5a3603b52bdbff0a80ee9b7
#
_cell.length_a   1.000
_cell.length_b   1.000
_cell.length_c   1.000
_cell.angle_alpha   90.00
_cell.angle_beta   90.00
_cell.angle_gamma   90.00
#
_symmetry.space_group_name_H-M   'P 1'
#
loop_
_entity.id
_entity.type
_entity.pdbx_description
1 polymer ?
#
loop_
_entity_poly.entity_id
_entity_poly.type
_entity_poly.pdbx_seq_one_letter_code
_entity_poly.pdbx_strand_id
1 'polypeptide(L)'
;MSEPIRVVLVEDNKVFREALELLLGLRSDMEVVASVSDGTDAAEMAARVKPDVVLMDYRLPGLDGVQATRAVKEACPETAVVCLTASANLRERDALTEAGAVACLRKDDGLDAIVTAIVDAARPRAA
;
A
#
# COMPACT_ATOMS: atom_id res chain seq x y z
N MET A 1 10.80 -13.78 -18.06
CA MET A 1 10.13 -12.49 -17.92
C MET A 1 9.37 -12.45 -16.63
N SER A 2 9.55 -11.40 -15.87
CA SER A 2 8.83 -11.27 -14.62
C SER A 2 7.43 -10.71 -14.85
N GLU A 3 6.49 -11.20 -14.08
CA GLU A 3 5.14 -10.68 -14.10
C GLU A 3 5.11 -9.28 -13.47
N PRO A 4 4.16 -8.42 -13.86
CA PRO A 4 4.02 -7.12 -13.22
C PRO A 4 3.74 -7.28 -11.73
N ILE A 5 4.23 -6.34 -10.94
CA ILE A 5 3.92 -6.26 -9.52
C ILE A 5 2.44 -5.87 -9.38
N ARG A 6 1.69 -6.67 -8.65
CA ARG A 6 0.26 -6.44 -8.46
C ARG A 6 0.05 -5.59 -7.21
N VAL A 7 -0.60 -4.45 -7.39
CA VAL A 7 -0.75 -3.43 -6.34
C VAL A 7 -2.22 -3.16 -6.06
N VAL A 8 -2.57 -3.10 -4.79
CA VAL A 8 -3.88 -2.60 -4.34
C VAL A 8 -3.65 -1.23 -3.71
N LEU A 9 -4.49 -0.26 -4.09
CA LEU A 9 -4.46 1.07 -3.51
C LEU A 9 -5.56 1.19 -2.47
N VAL A 10 -5.22 1.72 -1.29
CA VAL A 10 -6.19 2.03 -0.24
C VAL A 10 -6.03 3.50 0.07
N GLU A 11 -6.91 4.33 -0.48
CA GLU A 11 -6.77 5.79 -0.44
C GLU A 11 -8.16 6.44 -0.56
N ASP A 12 -8.54 7.26 0.41
CA ASP A 12 -9.86 7.91 0.37
C ASP A 12 -9.90 9.19 -0.44
N ASN A 13 -8.76 9.84 -0.64
CA ASN A 13 -8.70 11.05 -1.47
C ASN A 13 -8.79 10.65 -2.94
N LYS A 14 -9.91 11.00 -3.56
CA LYS A 14 -10.19 10.59 -4.94
C LYS A 14 -9.14 11.09 -5.93
N VAL A 15 -8.73 12.35 -5.79
CA VAL A 15 -7.75 12.94 -6.73
C VAL A 15 -6.41 12.23 -6.63
N PHE A 16 -5.93 12.02 -5.41
CA PHE A 16 -4.65 11.34 -5.20
C PHE A 16 -4.72 9.88 -5.66
N ARG A 17 -5.82 9.18 -5.35
CA ARG A 17 -6.02 7.80 -5.77
C ARG A 17 -6.02 7.66 -7.28
N GLU A 18 -6.77 8.52 -7.98
CA GLU A 18 -6.85 8.47 -9.44
C GLU A 18 -5.52 8.82 -10.09
N ALA A 19 -4.77 9.77 -9.50
CA ALA A 19 -3.43 10.09 -9.98
C ALA A 19 -2.50 8.89 -9.87
N LEU A 20 -2.52 8.19 -8.74
CA LEU A 20 -1.71 6.99 -8.56
C LEU A 20 -2.11 5.88 -9.52
N GLU A 21 -3.42 5.67 -9.70
CA GLU A 21 -3.91 4.67 -10.64
C GLU A 21 -3.37 4.93 -12.05
N LEU A 22 -3.44 6.19 -12.48
CA LEU A 22 -2.94 6.57 -13.80
C LEU A 22 -1.42 6.40 -13.91
N LEU A 23 -0.69 6.97 -12.97
CA LEU A 23 0.77 7.00 -13.05
C LEU A 23 1.39 5.62 -12.89
N LEU A 24 0.89 4.81 -11.97
CA LEU A 24 1.37 3.44 -11.82
C LEU A 24 0.94 2.58 -13.00
N GLY A 25 -0.26 2.84 -13.53
CA GLY A 25 -0.79 2.10 -14.68
C GLY A 25 -0.01 2.32 -15.97
N LEU A 26 0.76 3.41 -16.06
CA LEU A 26 1.61 3.67 -17.24
C LEU A 26 2.89 2.82 -17.23
N ARG A 27 3.21 2.21 -16.10
CA ARG A 27 4.42 1.39 -16.00
C ARG A 27 4.13 -0.04 -16.41
N SER A 28 5.04 -0.63 -17.17
CA SER A 28 4.91 -2.02 -17.60
C SER A 28 5.25 -3.01 -16.50
N ASP A 29 5.93 -2.57 -15.44
CA ASP A 29 6.38 -3.43 -14.35
C ASP A 29 5.38 -3.49 -13.18
N MET A 30 4.25 -2.78 -13.28
CA MET A 30 3.24 -2.73 -12.22
C MET A 30 1.84 -2.81 -12.80
N GLU A 31 0.93 -3.34 -12.00
CA GLU A 31 -0.48 -3.40 -12.34
C GLU A 31 -1.30 -3.07 -11.10
N VAL A 32 -2.15 -2.05 -11.19
CA VAL A 32 -3.08 -1.73 -10.11
C VAL A 32 -4.29 -2.65 -10.28
N VAL A 33 -4.39 -3.66 -9.44
CA VAL A 33 -5.42 -4.69 -9.59
C VAL A 33 -6.71 -4.33 -8.87
N ALA A 34 -6.67 -3.41 -7.93
CA ALA A 34 -7.87 -2.91 -7.26
C ALA A 34 -7.56 -1.63 -6.51
N SER A 35 -8.59 -0.83 -6.28
CA SER A 35 -8.52 0.38 -5.46
C SER A 35 -9.72 0.40 -4.54
N VAL A 36 -9.49 0.71 -3.27
CA VAL A 36 -10.57 0.90 -2.30
C VAL A 36 -10.35 2.23 -1.60
N SER A 37 -11.44 2.81 -1.09
CA SER A 37 -11.40 4.12 -0.45
C SER A 37 -11.61 4.07 1.06
N ASP A 38 -11.79 2.88 1.62
CA ASP A 38 -12.12 2.68 3.02
C ASP A 38 -11.23 1.60 3.60
N GLY A 39 -10.67 1.85 4.79
CA GLY A 39 -9.80 0.90 5.46
C GLY A 39 -10.47 -0.43 5.80
N THR A 40 -11.80 -0.40 5.97
CA THR A 40 -12.58 -1.62 6.26
C THR A 40 -12.52 -2.62 5.11
N ASP A 41 -12.43 -2.14 3.87
CA ASP A 41 -12.42 -2.99 2.68
C ASP A 41 -11.05 -3.54 2.32
N ALA A 42 -9.99 -3.03 2.95
CA ALA A 42 -8.62 -3.35 2.56
C ALA A 42 -8.28 -4.84 2.71
N ALA A 43 -8.59 -5.43 3.86
CA ALA A 43 -8.27 -6.84 4.12
C ALA A 43 -9.07 -7.77 3.23
N GLU A 44 -10.35 -7.48 3.03
CA GLU A 44 -11.19 -8.30 2.17
C GLU A 44 -10.69 -8.27 0.73
N MET A 45 -10.33 -7.08 0.24
CA MET A 45 -9.81 -6.96 -1.12
C MET A 45 -8.47 -7.67 -1.27
N ALA A 46 -7.58 -7.55 -0.28
CA ALA A 46 -6.30 -8.24 -0.31
C ALA A 46 -6.49 -9.76 -0.32
N ALA A 47 -7.43 -10.28 0.46
CA ALA A 47 -7.72 -11.71 0.47
C ALA A 47 -8.26 -12.17 -0.86
N ARG A 48 -9.05 -11.34 -1.54
CA ARG A 48 -9.67 -11.68 -2.82
C ARG A 48 -8.67 -11.69 -3.97
N VAL A 49 -7.85 -10.64 -4.08
CA VAL A 49 -6.97 -10.50 -5.24
C VAL A 49 -5.53 -10.91 -4.97
N LYS A 50 -5.15 -11.08 -3.73
CA LYS A 50 -3.80 -11.51 -3.30
C LYS A 50 -2.70 -10.69 -3.98
N PRO A 51 -2.63 -9.38 -3.69
CA PRO A 51 -1.64 -8.53 -4.33
C PRO A 51 -0.25 -8.77 -3.75
N ASP A 52 0.76 -8.34 -4.49
CA ASP A 52 2.13 -8.34 -3.98
C ASP A 52 2.32 -7.21 -2.95
N VAL A 53 1.73 -6.06 -3.20
CA VAL A 53 1.89 -4.87 -2.36
C VAL A 53 0.55 -4.17 -2.20
N VAL A 54 0.27 -3.72 -0.98
CA VAL A 54 -0.82 -2.79 -0.70
C VAL A 54 -0.20 -1.45 -0.37
N LEU A 55 -0.62 -0.41 -1.10
CA LEU A 55 -0.29 0.97 -0.79
C LEU A 55 -1.39 1.51 0.12
N MET A 56 -1.06 1.80 1.38
CA MET A 56 -2.03 2.08 2.42
C MET A 56 -1.89 3.51 2.92
N ASP A 57 -2.94 4.31 2.77
CA ASP A 57 -2.98 5.63 3.39
C ASP A 57 -3.15 5.46 4.91
N TYR A 58 -2.55 6.38 5.67
CA TYR A 58 -2.68 6.37 7.12
C TYR A 58 -4.09 6.81 7.57
N ARG A 59 -4.63 7.85 6.94
CA ARG A 59 -5.92 8.42 7.33
C ARG A 59 -7.02 7.92 6.41
N LEU A 60 -7.81 6.98 6.92
CA LEU A 60 -8.87 6.34 6.16
C LEU A 60 -10.16 6.33 6.97
N PRO A 61 -11.31 6.42 6.31
CA PRO A 61 -12.57 6.15 7.00
C PRO A 61 -12.68 4.66 7.34
N GLY A 62 -13.52 4.33 8.28
CA GLY A 62 -13.71 2.96 8.73
C GLY A 62 -12.57 2.53 9.66
N LEU A 63 -11.62 1.79 9.13
CA LEU A 63 -10.40 1.46 9.86
C LEU A 63 -9.29 2.42 9.42
N ASP A 64 -8.52 2.96 10.38
CA ASP A 64 -7.36 3.77 10.02
C ASP A 64 -6.25 2.89 9.42
N GLY A 65 -5.17 3.53 8.94
CA GLY A 65 -4.08 2.82 8.28
C GLY A 65 -3.40 1.78 9.16
N VAL A 66 -3.29 2.01 10.46
CA VAL A 66 -2.70 1.04 11.39
C VAL A 66 -3.58 -0.19 11.51
N GLN A 67 -4.87 0.02 11.76
CA GLN A 67 -5.83 -1.07 11.88
C GLN A 67 -5.97 -1.83 10.57
N ALA A 68 -6.02 -1.11 9.45
CA ALA A 68 -6.14 -1.74 8.13
C ALA A 68 -4.89 -2.54 7.77
N THR A 69 -3.70 -2.02 8.09
CA THR A 69 -2.44 -2.74 7.87
C THR A 69 -2.43 -4.05 8.65
N ARG A 70 -2.81 -3.99 9.92
CA ARG A 70 -2.87 -5.19 10.75
C ARG A 70 -3.83 -6.22 10.18
N ALA A 71 -5.01 -5.76 9.73
CA ALA A 71 -6.01 -6.64 9.15
C ALA A 71 -5.53 -7.28 7.84
N VAL A 72 -4.86 -6.50 6.99
CA VAL A 72 -4.28 -7.04 5.74
C VAL A 72 -3.22 -8.09 6.05
N LYS A 73 -2.34 -7.83 7.01
CA LYS A 73 -1.28 -8.78 7.36
C LYS A 73 -1.83 -10.06 7.96
N GLU A 74 -2.93 -9.97 8.69
CA GLU A 74 -3.60 -11.18 9.22
C GLU A 74 -4.25 -11.98 8.09
N ALA A 75 -4.91 -11.30 7.15
CA ALA A 75 -5.61 -11.95 6.04
C ALA A 75 -4.63 -12.47 4.99
N CYS A 76 -3.55 -11.75 4.73
CA CYS A 76 -2.57 -12.07 3.69
C CYS A 76 -1.16 -11.80 4.20
N PRO A 77 -0.59 -12.73 5.00
CA PRO A 77 0.76 -12.50 5.56
C PRO A 77 1.84 -12.29 4.51
N GLU A 78 1.64 -12.77 3.29
CA GLU A 78 2.63 -12.65 2.22
C GLU A 78 2.57 -11.32 1.49
N THR A 79 1.47 -10.57 1.63
CA THR A 79 1.33 -9.27 1.01
C THR A 79 2.15 -8.24 1.80
N ALA A 80 2.98 -7.47 1.10
CA ALA A 80 3.71 -6.38 1.73
C ALA A 80 2.84 -5.14 1.80
N VAL A 81 2.92 -4.39 2.89
CA VAL A 81 2.18 -3.14 3.04
C VAL A 81 3.18 -1.99 3.06
N VAL A 82 3.01 -1.04 2.15
CA VAL A 82 3.74 0.22 2.11
C VAL A 82 2.77 1.32 2.48
N CYS A 83 3.09 2.06 3.53
CA CYS A 83 2.18 3.10 4.02
C CYS A 83 2.56 4.47 3.49
N LEU A 84 1.54 5.28 3.26
CA LEU A 84 1.69 6.68 2.87
C LEU A 84 1.04 7.54 3.94
N THR A 85 1.70 8.61 4.33
CA THR A 85 1.16 9.54 5.31
C THR A 85 1.42 10.97 4.88
N ALA A 86 0.53 11.88 5.27
CA ALA A 86 0.75 13.31 5.05
C ALA A 86 1.68 13.90 6.10
N SER A 87 2.00 13.14 7.14
CA SER A 87 2.77 13.61 8.29
C SER A 87 4.09 12.85 8.46
N ALA A 88 5.10 13.53 9.01
CA ALA A 88 6.36 12.91 9.37
C ALA A 88 6.38 12.43 10.84
N ASN A 89 5.22 12.25 11.45
CA ASN A 89 5.07 11.89 12.86
C ASN A 89 5.67 10.51 13.13
N LEU A 90 6.68 10.45 14.00
CA LEU A 90 7.37 9.20 14.31
C LEU A 90 6.47 8.16 15.00
N ARG A 91 5.51 8.62 15.82
CA ARG A 91 4.58 7.70 16.48
C ARG A 91 3.70 6.97 15.48
N GLU A 92 3.24 7.70 14.46
CA GLU A 92 2.43 7.10 13.39
C GLU A 92 3.26 6.08 12.61
N ARG A 93 4.50 6.44 12.29
CA ARG A 93 5.39 5.54 11.55
C ARG A 93 5.72 4.29 12.36
N ASP A 94 5.99 4.45 13.65
CA ASP A 94 6.26 3.31 14.53
C ASP A 94 5.04 2.40 14.64
N ALA A 95 3.85 2.97 14.79
CA ALA A 95 2.62 2.19 14.87
C ALA A 95 2.37 1.40 13.58
N LEU A 96 2.64 2.02 12.42
CA LEU A 96 2.47 1.35 11.13
C LEU A 96 3.48 0.20 10.97
N THR A 97 4.73 0.42 11.38
CA THR A 97 5.75 -0.60 11.33
C THR A 97 5.41 -1.78 12.24
N GLU A 98 4.94 -1.50 13.46
CA GLU A 98 4.52 -2.55 14.39
C GLU A 98 3.32 -3.33 13.85
N ALA A 99 2.44 -2.66 13.10
CA ALA A 99 1.29 -3.31 12.48
C ALA A 99 1.70 -4.22 11.31
N GLY A 100 2.93 -4.09 10.81
CA GLY A 100 3.46 -4.94 9.78
C GLY A 100 3.85 -4.25 8.48
N ALA A 101 3.80 -2.92 8.42
CA ALA A 101 4.23 -2.20 7.23
C ALA A 101 5.74 -2.34 7.03
N VAL A 102 6.17 -2.58 5.80
CA VAL A 102 7.60 -2.74 5.47
C VAL A 102 8.26 -1.41 5.14
N ALA A 103 7.46 -0.40 4.81
CA ALA A 103 7.96 0.95 4.53
C ALA A 103 6.89 1.95 4.85
N CYS A 104 7.30 3.17 5.18
CA CYS A 104 6.40 4.26 5.45
C CYS A 104 6.97 5.51 4.78
N LEU A 105 6.20 6.08 3.86
CA LEU A 105 6.60 7.24 3.08
C LEU A 105 5.64 8.39 3.33
N ARG A 106 6.11 9.60 3.05
CA ARG A 106 5.23 10.75 3.01
C ARG A 106 4.63 10.87 1.61
N LYS A 107 3.39 11.36 1.54
CA LYS A 107 2.73 11.57 0.25
C LYS A 107 3.49 12.55 -0.64
N ASP A 108 4.23 13.49 -0.04
CA ASP A 108 5.00 14.49 -0.77
C ASP A 108 6.43 14.06 -1.10
N ASP A 109 6.81 12.83 -0.80
CA ASP A 109 8.13 12.31 -1.18
C ASP A 109 8.26 12.11 -2.70
N GLY A 110 7.14 12.07 -3.40
CA GLY A 110 7.12 11.99 -4.85
C GLY A 110 6.92 10.60 -5.40
N LEU A 111 6.55 10.53 -6.67
CA LEU A 111 6.21 9.28 -7.33
C LEU A 111 7.40 8.31 -7.37
N ASP A 112 8.60 8.82 -7.63
CA ASP A 112 9.78 7.96 -7.73
C ASP A 112 10.05 7.22 -6.43
N ALA A 113 9.87 7.90 -5.28
CA ALA A 113 10.05 7.27 -3.98
C ALA A 113 9.00 6.18 -3.76
N ILE A 114 7.76 6.45 -4.15
CA ILE A 114 6.66 5.48 -4.04
C ILE A 114 6.95 4.25 -4.90
N VAL A 115 7.37 4.46 -6.14
CA VAL A 115 7.70 3.36 -7.06
C VAL A 115 8.84 2.52 -6.50
N THR A 116 9.90 3.18 -6.01
CA THR A 116 11.05 2.46 -5.43
C THR A 116 10.60 1.61 -4.23
N ALA A 117 9.76 2.16 -3.37
CA ALA A 117 9.28 1.43 -2.20
C ALA A 117 8.44 0.22 -2.61
N ILE A 118 7.60 0.36 -3.64
CA ILE A 118 6.80 -0.76 -4.15
C ILE A 118 7.70 -1.86 -4.70
N VAL A 119 8.69 -1.49 -5.52
CA VAL A 119 9.62 -2.47 -6.09
C VAL A 119 10.39 -3.20 -5.00
N ASP A 120 10.90 -2.45 -4.02
CA ASP A 120 11.65 -3.05 -2.92
C ASP A 120 10.78 -3.97 -2.07
N ALA A 121 9.53 -3.57 -1.82
CA ALA A 121 8.59 -4.36 -1.02
C ALA A 121 8.19 -5.65 -1.72
N ALA A 122 8.12 -5.63 -3.05
CA ALA A 122 7.69 -6.78 -3.84
C ALA A 122 8.81 -7.79 -4.09
N ARG A 123 10.06 -7.44 -3.77
CA ARG A 123 11.17 -8.38 -4.00
C ARG A 123 10.99 -9.65 -3.18
N PRO A 124 11.23 -10.83 -3.78
CA PRO A 124 11.24 -12.05 -2.99
C PRO A 124 12.30 -11.93 -1.91
N ARG A 125 11.93 -12.28 -0.68
CA ARG A 125 12.91 -12.27 0.39
C ARG A 125 13.80 -13.48 0.23
N ALA A 126 15.10 -13.29 0.45
CA ALA A 126 16.04 -14.40 0.44
C ALA A 126 15.60 -15.40 1.51
N ALA A 127 15.56 -16.63 1.13
CA ALA A 127 15.20 -17.71 2.02
C ALA A 127 16.25 -17.89 3.10
#